data_34aab5a21c57c5ea80d0c9556445ce7b
#
_entry.id   34aab5a21c57c5ea80d0c9556445ce7b
#
_cell.length_a   1.000
_cell.length_b   1.000
_cell.length_c   1.000
_cell.angle_alpha   90.00
_cell.angle_beta   90.00
_cell.angle_gamma   90.00
#
_symmetry.space_group_name_H-M   'P 1'
#
loop_
_entity.id
_entity.type
_entity.pdbx_description
1 polymer ?
#
loop_
_entity_poly.entity_id
_entity_poly.type
_entity_poly.pdbx_seq_one_letter_code
_entity_poly.pdbx_strand_id
1 'polypeptide(L)'
;MAETPLVEFDNLHVTFPTSGEHVQAVRGVSYNIMPGETVGVVGESGSGKSVTAMSLLRLNEMMGAYIPQGHIHFNSRDHGRIDLSQAESSVVQDIRGKEISMIFQEPMTCLNPVLSIRTQLTEPLFQHQNMEPEAAEEKIVGLLNRVRIPDPRGKLNQYPHHLSGGMRQRVMIAMALACEPALLIADEPTTALDVTIQAQILDLIKDLQEEFGMSVMFITHDMAVIAEMADRVVVMYHGEIVEQGPVDQIFHDPQHPYTKKLINAVPRIGSMTGKAAPEKFPAVA
;
A
#
# COMPACT_ATOMS: atom_id res chain seq x y z
N MET A 1 3.24 17.65 23.49
CA MET A 1 4.02 16.38 23.49
C MET A 1 4.20 16.05 22.01
N ALA A 2 5.39 15.66 21.56
CA ALA A 2 5.57 15.23 20.17
C ALA A 2 4.68 13.99 19.95
N GLU A 3 3.89 14.00 18.89
CA GLU A 3 3.02 12.88 18.52
C GLU A 3 3.89 11.68 18.14
N THR A 4 3.56 10.51 18.67
CA THR A 4 4.37 9.29 18.43
C THR A 4 4.00 8.69 17.07
N PRO A 5 4.94 8.41 16.17
CA PRO A 5 4.63 7.83 14.88
C PRO A 5 4.01 6.43 15.02
N LEU A 6 3.08 6.09 14.13
CA LEU A 6 2.50 4.74 14.04
C LEU A 6 3.54 3.73 13.57
N VAL A 7 4.31 4.11 12.53
CA VAL A 7 5.43 3.32 12.00
C VAL A 7 6.66 4.20 11.91
N GLU A 8 7.83 3.65 12.21
CA GLU A 8 9.12 4.30 12.03
C GLU A 8 10.12 3.31 11.43
N PHE A 9 10.63 3.62 10.26
CA PHE A 9 11.78 2.95 9.67
C PHE A 9 13.05 3.68 10.10
N ASP A 10 13.96 2.97 10.72
CA ASP A 10 15.24 3.51 11.18
C ASP A 10 16.38 2.77 10.51
N ASN A 11 17.03 3.44 9.56
CA ASN A 11 18.19 2.95 8.81
C ASN A 11 18.00 1.52 8.25
N LEU A 12 16.82 1.26 7.67
CA LEU A 12 16.45 -0.07 7.19
C LEU A 12 17.28 -0.49 5.98
N HIS A 13 17.89 -1.66 6.07
CA HIS A 13 18.55 -2.35 4.96
C HIS A 13 17.85 -3.69 4.70
N VAL A 14 17.63 -4.02 3.43
CA VAL A 14 17.06 -5.33 3.04
C VAL A 14 17.91 -5.93 1.92
N THR A 15 18.31 -7.18 2.10
CA THR A 15 19.20 -7.89 1.19
C THR A 15 18.59 -9.23 0.77
N PHE A 16 18.65 -9.51 -0.53
CA PHE A 16 18.28 -10.79 -1.13
C PHE A 16 19.56 -11.57 -1.47
N PRO A 17 19.74 -12.79 -0.96
CA PRO A 17 20.81 -13.67 -1.42
C PRO A 17 20.47 -14.18 -2.83
N THR A 18 21.39 -14.01 -3.76
CA THR A 18 21.32 -14.60 -5.10
C THR A 18 22.48 -15.56 -5.30
N SER A 19 22.45 -16.39 -6.35
CA SER A 19 23.50 -17.36 -6.63
C SER A 19 24.83 -16.65 -7.02
N GLY A 20 25.59 -16.21 -5.99
CA GLY A 20 26.92 -15.61 -6.12
C GLY A 20 27.04 -14.15 -5.68
N GLU A 21 25.94 -13.42 -5.52
CA GLU A 21 25.93 -12.02 -5.09
C GLU A 21 24.79 -11.73 -4.11
N HIS A 22 24.95 -10.70 -3.30
CA HIS A 22 23.89 -10.19 -2.41
C HIS A 22 23.33 -8.90 -2.99
N VAL A 23 22.05 -8.91 -3.39
CA VAL A 23 21.37 -7.72 -3.90
C VAL A 23 20.77 -6.92 -2.74
N GLN A 24 21.34 -5.77 -2.46
CA GLN A 24 20.79 -4.80 -1.50
C GLN A 24 19.62 -4.05 -2.14
N ALA A 25 18.40 -4.49 -1.87
CA ALA A 25 17.19 -3.87 -2.42
C ALA A 25 16.76 -2.60 -1.67
N VAL A 26 17.12 -2.47 -0.38
CA VAL A 26 16.91 -1.28 0.46
C VAL A 26 18.21 -0.96 1.18
N ARG A 27 18.57 0.34 1.20
CA ARG A 27 19.92 0.82 1.60
C ARG A 27 19.79 2.01 2.55
N GLY A 28 19.54 1.75 3.85
CA GLY A 28 19.51 2.80 4.87
C GLY A 28 18.30 3.73 4.80
N VAL A 29 17.12 3.17 4.55
CA VAL A 29 15.87 3.93 4.47
C VAL A 29 15.39 4.33 5.86
N SER A 30 15.12 5.64 6.05
CA SER A 30 14.60 6.19 7.31
C SER A 30 13.46 7.18 7.06
N TYR A 31 12.26 6.87 7.50
CA TYR A 31 11.09 7.75 7.54
C TYR A 31 10.06 7.19 8.50
N ASN A 32 9.03 7.97 8.78
CA ASN A 32 7.93 7.55 9.65
C ASN A 32 6.57 7.75 8.99
N ILE A 33 5.53 7.17 9.56
CA ILE A 33 4.12 7.36 9.22
C ILE A 33 3.40 7.74 10.50
N MET A 34 2.73 8.91 10.51
CA MET A 34 1.96 9.36 11.66
C MET A 34 0.56 8.73 11.66
N PRO A 35 -0.12 8.63 12.84
CA PRO A 35 -1.50 8.19 12.88
C PRO A 35 -2.41 9.04 11.98
N GLY A 36 -3.22 8.39 11.14
CA GLY A 36 -4.14 9.02 10.19
C GLY A 36 -3.48 9.66 8.95
N GLU A 37 -2.15 9.61 8.83
CA GLU A 37 -1.40 10.19 7.70
C GLU A 37 -1.42 9.27 6.48
N THR A 38 -1.50 9.87 5.28
CA THR A 38 -1.18 9.19 4.02
C THR A 38 0.23 9.55 3.56
N VAL A 39 1.14 8.58 3.58
CA VAL A 39 2.50 8.72 3.05
C VAL A 39 2.58 8.08 1.67
N GLY A 40 2.85 8.92 0.65
CA GLY A 40 3.11 8.46 -0.71
C GLY A 40 4.57 8.02 -0.88
N VAL A 41 4.79 6.79 -1.33
CA VAL A 41 6.14 6.28 -1.65
C VAL A 41 6.26 6.12 -3.16
N VAL A 42 7.13 6.91 -3.78
CA VAL A 42 7.28 6.99 -5.23
C VAL A 42 8.67 6.62 -5.70
N GLY A 43 8.79 6.25 -6.96
CA GLY A 43 10.05 5.90 -7.62
C GLY A 43 9.82 4.91 -8.76
N GLU A 44 10.84 4.66 -9.56
CA GLU A 44 10.78 3.68 -10.65
C GLU A 44 10.62 2.23 -10.17
N SER A 45 10.27 1.33 -11.07
CA SER A 45 10.29 -0.10 -10.79
C SER A 45 11.69 -0.53 -10.33
N GLY A 46 11.75 -1.35 -9.28
CA GLY A 46 13.02 -1.80 -8.69
C GLY A 46 13.68 -0.78 -7.75
N SER A 47 13.09 0.37 -7.44
CA SER A 47 13.65 1.34 -6.48
C SER A 47 13.57 0.92 -5.00
N GLY A 48 12.93 -0.22 -4.67
CA GLY A 48 12.85 -0.74 -3.31
C GLY A 48 11.54 -0.46 -2.56
N LYS A 49 10.56 0.23 -3.16
CA LYS A 49 9.29 0.63 -2.52
C LYS A 49 8.52 -0.55 -1.93
N SER A 50 8.14 -1.51 -2.78
CA SER A 50 7.39 -2.69 -2.36
C SER A 50 8.19 -3.56 -1.38
N VAL A 51 9.53 -3.63 -1.54
CA VAL A 51 10.41 -4.33 -0.60
C VAL A 51 10.36 -3.67 0.78
N THR A 52 10.42 -2.33 0.84
CA THR A 52 10.31 -1.59 2.11
C THR A 52 8.94 -1.85 2.77
N ALA A 53 7.85 -1.79 2.01
CA ALA A 53 6.50 -2.06 2.50
C ALA A 53 6.32 -3.51 2.99
N MET A 54 6.74 -4.49 2.21
CA MET A 54 6.66 -5.91 2.59
C MET A 54 7.52 -6.26 3.80
N SER A 55 8.56 -5.45 4.11
CA SER A 55 9.38 -5.63 5.31
C SER A 55 8.62 -5.37 6.60
N LEU A 56 7.61 -4.48 6.60
CA LEU A 56 6.68 -4.28 7.73
C LEU A 56 5.98 -5.59 8.13
N LEU A 57 5.63 -6.39 7.15
CA LEU A 57 4.95 -7.67 7.32
C LEU A 57 5.92 -8.87 7.29
N ARG A 58 7.23 -8.63 7.18
CA ARG A 58 8.29 -9.65 7.01
C ARG A 58 8.00 -10.67 5.90
N LEU A 59 7.26 -10.24 4.85
CA LEU A 59 6.91 -11.11 3.72
C LEU A 59 8.13 -11.40 2.83
N ASN A 60 9.12 -10.51 2.81
CA ASN A 60 10.37 -10.69 2.06
C ASN A 60 11.17 -11.91 2.54
N GLU A 61 11.05 -12.29 3.83
CA GLU A 61 11.73 -13.47 4.39
C GLU A 61 11.29 -14.77 3.71
N MET A 62 10.02 -14.85 3.27
CA MET A 62 9.52 -16.00 2.51
C MET A 62 10.21 -16.16 1.15
N MET A 63 10.81 -15.07 0.63
CA MET A 63 11.60 -15.03 -0.60
C MET A 63 13.10 -15.13 -0.32
N GLY A 64 13.49 -15.43 0.93
CA GLY A 64 14.86 -15.57 1.36
C GLY A 64 15.58 -14.26 1.69
N ALA A 65 14.89 -13.11 1.67
CA ALA A 65 15.51 -11.86 2.07
C ALA A 65 15.70 -11.77 3.59
N TYR A 66 16.63 -10.93 4.01
CA TYR A 66 16.89 -10.66 5.43
C TYR A 66 17.20 -9.16 5.64
N ILE A 67 17.04 -8.72 6.87
CA ILE A 67 17.37 -7.37 7.32
C ILE A 67 18.73 -7.40 8.02
N PRO A 68 19.84 -7.04 7.35
CA PRO A 68 21.16 -7.05 7.96
C PRO A 68 21.38 -5.93 8.97
N GLN A 69 20.64 -4.83 8.84
CA GLN A 69 20.77 -3.63 9.66
C GLN A 69 19.49 -2.82 9.63
N GLY A 70 19.26 -2.05 10.71
CA GLY A 70 18.13 -1.15 10.88
C GLY A 70 16.96 -1.80 11.59
N HIS A 71 15.96 -0.97 11.90
CA HIS A 71 14.79 -1.34 12.69
C HIS A 71 13.50 -0.88 12.03
N ILE A 72 12.40 -1.56 12.37
CA ILE A 72 11.05 -1.19 11.96
C ILE A 72 10.20 -1.13 13.23
N HIS A 73 10.01 0.06 13.78
CA HIS A 73 9.17 0.23 14.95
C HIS A 73 7.72 0.43 14.55
N PHE A 74 6.83 -0.27 15.22
CA PHE A 74 5.38 -0.17 15.07
C PHE A 74 4.72 0.03 16.42
N ASN A 75 3.81 0.99 16.52
CA ASN A 75 2.99 1.20 17.70
C ASN A 75 1.71 0.39 17.58
N SER A 76 1.77 -0.88 17.99
CA SER A 76 0.66 -1.82 18.01
C SER A 76 -0.35 -1.46 19.10
N ARG A 77 -1.65 -1.65 18.79
CA ARG A 77 -2.74 -1.52 19.77
C ARG A 77 -2.64 -2.57 20.87
N ASP A 78 -2.22 -3.80 20.51
CA ASP A 78 -2.23 -4.95 21.41
C ASP A 78 -0.86 -5.21 22.05
N HIS A 79 0.24 -4.86 21.38
CA HIS A 79 1.61 -5.18 21.83
C HIS A 79 2.42 -3.94 22.26
N GLY A 80 1.86 -2.71 22.13
CA GLY A 80 2.60 -1.47 22.40
C GLY A 80 3.67 -1.20 21.31
N ARG A 81 4.72 -0.46 21.66
CA ARG A 81 5.81 -0.18 20.71
C ARG A 81 6.72 -1.40 20.57
N ILE A 82 6.76 -1.97 19.37
CA ILE A 82 7.56 -3.15 19.03
C ILE A 82 8.47 -2.87 17.84
N ASP A 83 9.56 -3.64 17.77
CA ASP A 83 10.42 -3.68 16.58
C ASP A 83 10.07 -4.91 15.74
N LEU A 84 9.37 -4.71 14.63
CA LEU A 84 8.93 -5.77 13.73
C LEU A 84 10.11 -6.51 13.07
N SER A 85 11.28 -5.87 12.94
CA SER A 85 12.48 -6.50 12.37
C SER A 85 13.05 -7.60 13.26
N GLN A 86 12.76 -7.55 14.58
CA GLN A 86 13.28 -8.48 15.59
C GLN A 86 12.16 -9.26 16.31
N ALA A 87 10.88 -8.92 16.06
CA ALA A 87 9.75 -9.54 16.76
C ALA A 87 9.66 -11.04 16.48
N GLU A 88 9.12 -11.79 17.43
CA GLU A 88 8.80 -13.20 17.22
C GLU A 88 7.77 -13.37 16.09
N SER A 89 7.88 -14.47 15.35
CA SER A 89 7.00 -14.73 14.21
C SER A 89 5.52 -14.80 14.60
N SER A 90 5.21 -15.26 15.81
CA SER A 90 3.85 -15.26 16.37
C SER A 90 3.25 -13.86 16.50
N VAL A 91 4.04 -12.89 16.99
CA VAL A 91 3.63 -11.48 17.11
C VAL A 91 3.39 -10.87 15.74
N VAL A 92 4.28 -11.12 14.77
CA VAL A 92 4.10 -10.62 13.40
C VAL A 92 2.88 -11.23 12.73
N GLN A 93 2.59 -12.52 12.97
CA GLN A 93 1.38 -13.18 12.47
C GLN A 93 0.10 -12.60 13.06
N ASP A 94 0.11 -12.21 14.32
CA ASP A 94 -1.04 -11.57 14.97
C ASP A 94 -1.32 -10.16 14.40
N ILE A 95 -0.28 -9.43 14.00
CA ILE A 95 -0.37 -8.09 13.41
C ILE A 95 -0.83 -8.13 11.94
N ARG A 96 -0.39 -9.14 11.18
CA ARG A 96 -0.74 -9.28 9.76
C ARG A 96 -2.24 -9.44 9.56
N GLY A 97 -2.83 -8.57 8.73
CA GLY A 97 -4.26 -8.58 8.42
C GLY A 97 -5.16 -8.03 9.52
N LYS A 98 -4.65 -7.87 10.75
CA LYS A 98 -5.37 -7.30 11.89
C LYS A 98 -5.06 -5.81 12.07
N GLU A 99 -3.80 -5.47 12.29
CA GLU A 99 -3.36 -4.10 12.53
C GLU A 99 -2.65 -3.47 11.32
N ILE A 100 -1.97 -4.28 10.51
CA ILE A 100 -1.36 -3.87 9.24
C ILE A 100 -1.91 -4.76 8.15
N SER A 101 -2.61 -4.17 7.17
CA SER A 101 -3.11 -4.86 6.00
C SER A 101 -2.46 -4.34 4.72
N MET A 102 -2.46 -5.16 3.67
CA MET A 102 -1.84 -4.83 2.39
C MET A 102 -2.76 -5.15 1.21
N ILE A 103 -2.90 -4.18 0.31
CA ILE A 103 -3.44 -4.33 -1.03
C ILE A 103 -2.26 -4.54 -1.98
N PHE A 104 -2.22 -5.68 -2.65
CA PHE A 104 -1.15 -6.03 -3.59
C PHE A 104 -1.45 -5.52 -5.01
N GLN A 105 -0.42 -5.38 -5.81
CA GLN A 105 -0.46 -4.85 -7.17
C GLN A 105 -1.41 -5.62 -8.12
N GLU A 106 -1.56 -6.94 -7.95
CA GLU A 106 -2.36 -7.77 -8.83
C GLU A 106 -3.60 -8.37 -8.13
N PRO A 107 -4.83 -7.81 -8.33
CA PRO A 107 -6.05 -8.35 -7.72
C PRO A 107 -6.37 -9.78 -8.14
N MET A 108 -5.88 -10.19 -9.31
CA MET A 108 -6.14 -11.51 -9.87
C MET A 108 -5.41 -12.64 -9.15
N THR A 109 -4.27 -12.32 -8.52
CA THR A 109 -3.45 -13.30 -7.79
C THR A 109 -3.76 -13.34 -6.29
N CYS A 110 -4.40 -12.29 -5.75
CA CYS A 110 -4.70 -12.17 -4.32
C CYS A 110 -5.94 -12.95 -3.89
N LEU A 111 -6.96 -13.04 -4.77
CA LEU A 111 -8.17 -13.79 -4.47
C LEU A 111 -8.02 -15.24 -4.93
N ASN A 112 -8.24 -16.18 -4.02
CA ASN A 112 -8.21 -17.61 -4.33
C ASN A 112 -9.42 -17.98 -5.25
N PRO A 113 -9.19 -18.44 -6.49
CA PRO A 113 -10.28 -18.66 -7.47
C PRO A 113 -11.22 -19.80 -7.11
N VAL A 114 -10.83 -20.72 -6.21
CA VAL A 114 -11.63 -21.89 -5.81
C VAL A 114 -12.36 -21.71 -4.48
N LEU A 115 -12.19 -20.54 -3.81
CA LEU A 115 -12.92 -20.18 -2.60
C LEU A 115 -13.98 -19.13 -2.91
N SER A 116 -15.13 -19.20 -2.23
CA SER A 116 -16.17 -18.19 -2.34
C SER A 116 -15.72 -16.85 -1.75
N ILE A 117 -16.36 -15.76 -2.19
CA ILE A 117 -16.10 -14.41 -1.63
C ILE A 117 -16.40 -14.41 -0.12
N ARG A 118 -17.48 -15.09 0.33
CA ARG A 118 -17.80 -15.27 1.75
C ARG A 118 -16.62 -15.82 2.51
N THR A 119 -16.11 -16.98 2.09
CA THR A 119 -15.02 -17.68 2.80
C THR A 119 -13.80 -16.79 2.97
N GLN A 120 -13.39 -16.10 1.90
CA GLN A 120 -12.18 -15.29 1.91
C GLN A 120 -12.33 -14.03 2.76
N LEU A 121 -13.50 -13.38 2.74
CA LEU A 121 -13.73 -12.17 3.51
C LEU A 121 -13.96 -12.43 5.00
N THR A 122 -14.55 -13.57 5.37
CA THR A 122 -14.80 -13.90 6.79
C THR A 122 -13.59 -14.52 7.49
N GLU A 123 -12.64 -15.09 6.74
CA GLU A 123 -11.45 -15.76 7.30
C GLU A 123 -10.65 -14.84 8.27
N PRO A 124 -10.31 -13.57 7.93
CA PRO A 124 -9.61 -12.69 8.85
C PRO A 124 -10.39 -12.40 10.14
N LEU A 125 -11.73 -12.33 10.06
CA LEU A 125 -12.58 -12.09 11.23
C LEU A 125 -12.59 -13.29 12.19
N PHE A 126 -12.61 -14.50 11.64
CA PHE A 126 -12.51 -15.73 12.47
C PHE A 126 -11.13 -15.84 13.12
N GLN A 127 -10.08 -15.57 12.35
CA GLN A 127 -8.70 -15.71 12.82
C GLN A 127 -8.33 -14.67 13.87
N HIS A 128 -8.73 -13.41 13.68
CA HIS A 128 -8.23 -12.29 14.48
C HIS A 128 -9.24 -11.72 15.48
N GLN A 129 -10.55 -11.92 15.25
CA GLN A 129 -11.59 -11.34 16.09
C GLN A 129 -12.47 -12.40 16.77
N ASN A 130 -12.26 -13.69 16.50
CA ASN A 130 -13.06 -14.80 17.02
C ASN A 130 -14.57 -14.57 16.86
N MET A 131 -14.99 -13.95 15.73
CA MET A 131 -16.39 -13.61 15.48
C MET A 131 -17.23 -14.86 15.22
N GLU A 132 -18.48 -14.82 15.67
CA GLU A 132 -19.48 -15.83 15.27
C GLU A 132 -19.83 -15.67 13.79
N PRO A 133 -20.19 -16.80 13.08
CA PRO A 133 -20.39 -16.80 11.63
C PRO A 133 -21.41 -15.77 11.14
N GLU A 134 -22.56 -15.64 11.82
CA GLU A 134 -23.61 -14.70 11.47
C GLU A 134 -23.16 -13.25 11.62
N ALA A 135 -22.45 -12.93 12.70
CA ALA A 135 -21.92 -11.59 12.94
C ALA A 135 -20.83 -11.21 11.93
N ALA A 136 -19.96 -12.16 11.59
CA ALA A 136 -18.93 -11.99 10.56
C ALA A 136 -19.57 -11.72 9.19
N GLU A 137 -20.61 -12.47 8.80
CA GLU A 137 -21.32 -12.23 7.55
C GLU A 137 -21.96 -10.86 7.49
N GLU A 138 -22.65 -10.42 8.54
CA GLU A 138 -23.25 -9.07 8.59
C GLU A 138 -22.20 -7.98 8.47
N LYS A 139 -21.05 -8.11 9.17
CA LYS A 139 -19.92 -7.19 9.06
C LYS A 139 -19.41 -7.10 7.61
N ILE A 140 -19.22 -8.24 6.96
CA ILE A 140 -18.74 -8.30 5.57
C ILE A 140 -19.76 -7.72 4.60
N VAL A 141 -21.07 -7.99 4.76
CA VAL A 141 -22.12 -7.35 3.95
C VAL A 141 -22.08 -5.83 4.10
N GLY A 142 -21.94 -5.32 5.32
CA GLY A 142 -21.74 -3.89 5.56
C GLY A 142 -20.53 -3.33 4.84
N LEU A 143 -19.40 -4.04 4.90
CA LEU A 143 -18.16 -3.61 4.26
C LEU A 143 -18.25 -3.66 2.72
N LEU A 144 -18.88 -4.69 2.14
CA LEU A 144 -19.13 -4.77 0.70
C LEU A 144 -20.05 -3.64 0.20
N ASN A 145 -21.00 -3.17 1.02
CA ASN A 145 -21.77 -1.98 0.71
C ASN A 145 -20.88 -0.71 0.67
N ARG A 146 -19.99 -0.53 1.66
CA ARG A 146 -19.04 0.61 1.72
C ARG A 146 -18.13 0.64 0.49
N VAL A 147 -17.61 -0.50 0.06
CA VAL A 147 -16.83 -0.59 -1.17
C VAL A 147 -17.69 -0.58 -2.44
N ARG A 148 -18.98 -0.26 -2.33
CA ARG A 148 -19.91 -0.06 -3.44
C ARG A 148 -20.07 -1.31 -4.34
N ILE A 149 -20.08 -2.51 -3.75
CA ILE A 149 -20.43 -3.76 -4.45
C ILE A 149 -21.96 -3.85 -4.54
N PRO A 150 -22.53 -3.99 -5.76
CA PRO A 150 -23.98 -4.19 -5.92
C PRO A 150 -24.40 -5.59 -5.43
N ASP A 151 -25.56 -5.67 -4.76
CA ASP A 151 -26.09 -6.91 -4.18
C ASP A 151 -25.07 -7.70 -3.34
N PRO A 152 -24.57 -7.13 -2.23
CA PRO A 152 -23.51 -7.76 -1.43
C PRO A 152 -23.82 -9.18 -0.99
N ARG A 153 -25.07 -9.45 -0.52
CA ARG A 153 -25.47 -10.77 -0.06
C ARG A 153 -25.45 -11.80 -1.19
N GLY A 154 -25.92 -11.44 -2.38
CA GLY A 154 -25.87 -12.30 -3.55
C GLY A 154 -24.46 -12.58 -4.03
N LYS A 155 -23.51 -11.64 -3.79
CA LYS A 155 -22.10 -11.80 -4.16
C LYS A 155 -21.32 -12.71 -3.23
N LEU A 156 -21.72 -12.87 -1.98
CA LEU A 156 -21.01 -13.72 -1.00
C LEU A 156 -20.80 -15.15 -1.48
N ASN A 157 -21.78 -15.73 -2.18
CA ASN A 157 -21.70 -17.11 -2.67
C ASN A 157 -21.01 -17.23 -4.04
N GLN A 158 -20.62 -16.13 -4.64
CA GLN A 158 -19.89 -16.13 -5.90
C GLN A 158 -18.40 -16.38 -5.68
N TYR A 159 -17.72 -16.71 -6.79
CA TYR A 159 -16.28 -16.90 -6.84
C TYR A 159 -15.61 -15.69 -7.55
N PRO A 160 -14.33 -15.45 -7.36
CA PRO A 160 -13.63 -14.32 -7.99
C PRO A 160 -13.83 -14.22 -9.51
N HIS A 161 -13.90 -15.35 -10.22
CA HIS A 161 -14.08 -15.36 -11.67
C HIS A 161 -15.46 -14.89 -12.14
N HIS A 162 -16.47 -14.81 -11.26
CA HIS A 162 -17.80 -14.25 -11.55
C HIS A 162 -17.85 -12.72 -11.43
N LEU A 163 -16.75 -12.08 -10.95
CA LEU A 163 -16.67 -10.65 -10.72
C LEU A 163 -15.87 -9.94 -11.83
N SER A 164 -16.25 -8.70 -12.17
CA SER A 164 -15.44 -7.85 -13.03
C SER A 164 -14.11 -7.45 -12.33
N GLY A 165 -13.13 -6.95 -13.09
CA GLY A 165 -11.85 -6.51 -12.55
C GLY A 165 -12.01 -5.47 -11.43
N GLY A 166 -12.80 -4.43 -11.67
CA GLY A 166 -13.07 -3.41 -10.64
C GLY A 166 -13.84 -3.94 -9.42
N MET A 167 -14.72 -4.95 -9.60
CA MET A 167 -15.37 -5.61 -8.46
C MET A 167 -14.39 -6.44 -7.65
N ARG A 168 -13.46 -7.16 -8.28
CA ARG A 168 -12.39 -7.90 -7.57
C ARG A 168 -11.51 -6.97 -6.77
N GLN A 169 -11.15 -5.82 -7.34
CA GLN A 169 -10.39 -4.79 -6.63
C GLN A 169 -11.13 -4.30 -5.38
N ARG A 170 -12.42 -3.99 -5.49
CA ARG A 170 -13.26 -3.57 -4.36
C ARG A 170 -13.39 -4.67 -3.29
N VAL A 171 -13.50 -5.94 -3.70
CA VAL A 171 -13.52 -7.09 -2.77
C VAL A 171 -12.17 -7.24 -2.07
N MET A 172 -11.06 -7.05 -2.77
CA MET A 172 -9.71 -7.07 -2.15
C MET A 172 -9.52 -5.92 -1.14
N ILE A 173 -10.01 -4.72 -1.47
CA ILE A 173 -10.04 -3.60 -0.51
C ILE A 173 -10.88 -3.97 0.72
N ALA A 174 -12.08 -4.53 0.52
CA ALA A 174 -12.93 -4.99 1.62
C ALA A 174 -12.21 -6.03 2.49
N MET A 175 -11.51 -6.98 1.89
CA MET A 175 -10.75 -7.99 2.61
C MET A 175 -9.62 -7.36 3.45
N ALA A 176 -8.88 -6.41 2.89
CA ALA A 176 -7.83 -5.71 3.61
C ALA A 176 -8.36 -4.89 4.80
N LEU A 177 -9.60 -4.40 4.72
CA LEU A 177 -10.24 -3.59 5.76
C LEU A 177 -11.11 -4.39 6.74
N ALA A 178 -11.23 -5.70 6.58
CA ALA A 178 -12.14 -6.54 7.39
C ALA A 178 -11.89 -6.42 8.89
N CYS A 179 -10.63 -6.30 9.31
CA CYS A 179 -10.22 -6.16 10.71
C CYS A 179 -10.01 -4.70 11.17
N GLU A 180 -10.32 -3.70 10.34
CA GLU A 180 -10.13 -2.27 10.63
C GLU A 180 -8.68 -1.95 11.04
N PRO A 181 -7.72 -2.12 10.10
CA PRO A 181 -6.30 -1.99 10.40
C PRO A 181 -5.92 -0.55 10.79
N ALA A 182 -4.87 -0.39 11.57
CA ALA A 182 -4.28 0.90 11.88
C ALA A 182 -3.50 1.46 10.69
N LEU A 183 -2.90 0.55 9.88
CA LEU A 183 -2.15 0.88 8.66
C LEU A 183 -2.64 0.04 7.49
N LEU A 184 -2.99 0.72 6.39
CA LEU A 184 -3.20 0.11 5.09
C LEU A 184 -1.99 0.38 4.19
N ILE A 185 -1.37 -0.67 3.69
CA ILE A 185 -0.37 -0.60 2.62
C ILE A 185 -1.08 -0.80 1.30
N ALA A 186 -1.05 0.19 0.42
CA ALA A 186 -1.63 0.14 -0.92
C ALA A 186 -0.50 0.13 -1.96
N ASP A 187 -0.09 -1.06 -2.39
CA ASP A 187 1.01 -1.23 -3.35
C ASP A 187 0.45 -1.29 -4.78
N GLU A 188 0.56 -0.18 -5.50
CA GLU A 188 0.02 0.04 -6.84
C GLU A 188 -1.46 -0.40 -7.01
N PRO A 189 -2.37 0.06 -6.15
CA PRO A 189 -3.72 -0.50 -6.03
C PRO A 189 -4.60 -0.25 -7.26
N THR A 190 -4.17 0.55 -8.20
CA THR A 190 -4.92 0.92 -9.41
C THR A 190 -4.24 0.50 -10.72
N THR A 191 -3.10 -0.18 -10.64
CA THR A 191 -2.39 -0.70 -11.82
C THR A 191 -3.30 -1.67 -12.59
N ALA A 192 -3.30 -1.57 -13.92
CA ALA A 192 -4.15 -2.33 -14.85
C ALA A 192 -5.67 -2.02 -14.81
N LEU A 193 -6.08 -0.92 -14.18
CA LEU A 193 -7.46 -0.40 -14.26
C LEU A 193 -7.56 0.72 -15.30
N ASP A 194 -8.75 0.89 -15.88
CA ASP A 194 -9.03 2.08 -16.68
C ASP A 194 -9.11 3.34 -15.81
N VAL A 195 -8.87 4.51 -16.42
CA VAL A 195 -8.77 5.80 -15.72
C VAL A 195 -10.03 6.11 -14.87
N THR A 196 -11.21 5.72 -15.36
CA THR A 196 -12.47 5.98 -14.64
C THR A 196 -12.58 5.12 -13.39
N ILE A 197 -12.24 3.86 -13.48
CA ILE A 197 -12.24 2.93 -12.33
C ILE A 197 -11.12 3.30 -11.36
N GLN A 198 -9.95 3.70 -11.87
CA GLN A 198 -8.84 4.18 -11.04
C GLN A 198 -9.31 5.34 -10.13
N ALA A 199 -9.89 6.41 -10.69
CA ALA A 199 -10.38 7.54 -9.89
C ALA A 199 -11.39 7.09 -8.82
N GLN A 200 -12.34 6.20 -9.17
CA GLN A 200 -13.29 5.66 -8.21
C GLN A 200 -12.68 4.84 -7.08
N ILE A 201 -11.56 4.15 -7.33
CA ILE A 201 -10.83 3.38 -6.30
C ILE A 201 -10.03 4.32 -5.39
N LEU A 202 -9.45 5.39 -5.93
CA LEU A 202 -8.72 6.39 -5.14
C LEU A 202 -9.67 7.14 -4.20
N ASP A 203 -10.80 7.64 -4.72
CA ASP A 203 -11.85 8.24 -3.91
C ASP A 203 -12.32 7.29 -2.80
N LEU A 204 -12.54 6.01 -3.15
CA LEU A 204 -12.96 5.00 -2.20
C LEU A 204 -11.94 4.80 -1.06
N ILE A 205 -10.63 4.70 -1.38
CA ILE A 205 -9.59 4.54 -0.36
C ILE A 205 -9.55 5.74 0.56
N LYS A 206 -9.73 6.96 0.02
CA LYS A 206 -9.75 8.20 0.79
C LYS A 206 -10.97 8.28 1.72
N ASP A 207 -12.18 7.99 1.19
CA ASP A 207 -13.41 7.93 1.99
C ASP A 207 -13.26 6.95 3.17
N LEU A 208 -12.66 5.76 2.91
CA LEU A 208 -12.48 4.72 3.92
C LEU A 208 -11.35 5.07 4.91
N GLN A 209 -10.30 5.77 4.48
CA GLN A 209 -9.26 6.28 5.37
C GLN A 209 -9.85 7.26 6.39
N GLU A 210 -10.66 8.22 5.92
CA GLU A 210 -11.33 9.20 6.79
C GLU A 210 -12.33 8.51 7.74
N GLU A 211 -13.13 7.56 7.23
CA GLU A 211 -14.14 6.84 8.03
C GLU A 211 -13.52 6.00 9.15
N PHE A 212 -12.44 5.29 8.85
CA PHE A 212 -11.77 4.39 9.82
C PHE A 212 -10.65 5.07 10.63
N GLY A 213 -10.24 6.28 10.25
CA GLY A 213 -9.11 6.99 10.88
C GLY A 213 -7.78 6.23 10.75
N MET A 214 -7.63 5.40 9.71
CA MET A 214 -6.42 4.63 9.47
C MET A 214 -5.33 5.45 8.79
N SER A 215 -4.08 5.03 8.96
CA SER A 215 -2.96 5.55 8.16
C SER A 215 -2.81 4.78 6.85
N VAL A 216 -2.28 5.42 5.82
CA VAL A 216 -2.07 4.78 4.52
C VAL A 216 -0.62 4.95 4.06
N MET A 217 0.02 3.86 3.68
CA MET A 217 1.26 3.86 2.90
C MET A 217 0.90 3.58 1.45
N PHE A 218 0.88 4.63 0.63
CA PHE A 218 0.45 4.55 -0.77
C PHE A 218 1.66 4.47 -1.70
N ILE A 219 1.84 3.34 -2.38
CA ILE A 219 2.96 3.09 -3.28
C ILE A 219 2.47 3.17 -4.72
N THR A 220 3.12 4.00 -5.52
CA THR A 220 2.86 4.10 -6.95
C THR A 220 4.07 4.71 -7.68
N HIS A 221 4.11 4.56 -8.99
CA HIS A 221 5.02 5.32 -9.88
C HIS A 221 4.33 6.55 -10.49
N ASP A 222 3.02 6.72 -10.26
CA ASP A 222 2.22 7.84 -10.80
C ASP A 222 2.22 9.03 -9.83
N MET A 223 2.96 10.07 -10.18
CA MET A 223 3.05 11.31 -9.41
C MET A 223 1.71 12.06 -9.33
N ALA A 224 0.83 11.94 -10.35
CA ALA A 224 -0.47 12.60 -10.32
C ALA A 224 -1.36 12.00 -9.22
N VAL A 225 -1.33 10.68 -9.07
CA VAL A 225 -2.04 9.97 -7.99
C VAL A 225 -1.52 10.40 -6.62
N ILE A 226 -0.19 10.54 -6.47
CA ILE A 226 0.40 11.00 -5.21
C ILE A 226 0.01 12.43 -4.86
N ALA A 227 -0.05 13.34 -5.84
CA ALA A 227 -0.50 14.71 -5.61
C ALA A 227 -1.94 14.79 -5.05
N GLU A 228 -2.77 13.82 -5.38
CA GLU A 228 -4.18 13.75 -4.94
C GLU A 228 -4.35 13.06 -3.59
N MET A 229 -3.54 12.03 -3.31
CA MET A 229 -3.75 11.11 -2.20
C MET A 229 -2.89 11.39 -0.98
N ALA A 230 -1.67 11.92 -1.14
CA ALA A 230 -0.66 11.94 -0.08
C ALA A 230 -0.60 13.28 0.67
N ASP A 231 -0.37 13.21 1.97
CA ASP A 231 0.01 14.34 2.81
C ASP A 231 1.52 14.63 2.68
N ARG A 232 2.29 13.56 2.64
CA ARG A 232 3.75 13.59 2.56
C ARG A 232 4.26 12.56 1.57
N VAL A 233 5.37 12.86 0.91
CA VAL A 233 5.99 12.03 -0.13
C VAL A 233 7.38 11.60 0.28
N VAL A 234 7.69 10.33 0.00
CA VAL A 234 9.02 9.72 0.09
C VAL A 234 9.42 9.27 -1.32
N VAL A 235 10.48 9.86 -1.85
CA VAL A 235 11.00 9.54 -3.19
C VAL A 235 12.16 8.56 -3.05
N MET A 236 11.98 7.36 -3.62
CA MET A 236 12.98 6.29 -3.58
C MET A 236 13.66 6.09 -4.94
N TYR A 237 14.98 5.93 -4.92
CA TYR A 237 15.80 5.64 -6.09
C TYR A 237 16.92 4.68 -5.73
N HIS A 238 17.05 3.58 -6.46
CA HIS A 238 18.07 2.53 -6.23
C HIS A 238 18.20 2.05 -4.77
N GLY A 239 17.08 1.90 -4.06
CA GLY A 239 17.04 1.41 -2.68
C GLY A 239 17.26 2.49 -1.61
N GLU A 240 17.42 3.73 -1.97
CA GLU A 240 17.66 4.86 -1.07
C GLU A 240 16.54 5.89 -1.15
N ILE A 241 16.32 6.65 -0.07
CA ILE A 241 15.49 7.86 -0.10
C ILE A 241 16.34 9.00 -0.62
N VAL A 242 15.94 9.60 -1.74
CA VAL A 242 16.65 10.75 -2.33
C VAL A 242 16.00 12.08 -1.97
N GLU A 243 14.71 12.07 -1.64
CA GLU A 243 14.00 13.26 -1.18
C GLU A 243 12.74 12.85 -0.40
N GLN A 244 12.35 13.62 0.61
CA GLN A 244 11.09 13.45 1.33
C GLN A 244 10.59 14.80 1.88
N GLY A 245 9.28 14.96 1.96
CA GLY A 245 8.67 16.19 2.47
C GLY A 245 7.16 16.24 2.24
N PRO A 246 6.49 17.31 2.68
CA PRO A 246 5.09 17.57 2.35
C PRO A 246 4.86 17.53 0.84
N VAL A 247 3.68 17.04 0.42
CA VAL A 247 3.34 16.91 -1.01
C VAL A 247 3.53 18.21 -1.76
N ASP A 248 3.08 19.34 -1.21
CA ASP A 248 3.20 20.66 -1.83
C ASP A 248 4.66 21.06 -2.08
N GLN A 249 5.55 20.79 -1.13
CA GLN A 249 6.98 21.09 -1.27
C GLN A 249 7.60 20.25 -2.40
N ILE A 250 7.34 18.94 -2.41
CA ILE A 250 7.90 18.02 -3.43
C ILE A 250 7.45 18.42 -4.83
N PHE A 251 6.20 18.86 -5.01
CA PHE A 251 5.67 19.22 -6.33
C PHE A 251 6.05 20.63 -6.80
N HIS A 252 6.16 21.60 -5.89
CA HIS A 252 6.42 22.99 -6.25
C HIS A 252 7.91 23.38 -6.17
N ASP A 253 8.67 22.77 -5.25
CA ASP A 253 10.09 23.06 -5.04
C ASP A 253 10.93 21.80 -4.82
N PRO A 254 10.93 20.84 -5.78
CA PRO A 254 11.76 19.63 -5.69
C PRO A 254 13.25 20.00 -5.70
N GLN A 255 14.02 19.42 -4.79
CA GLN A 255 15.44 19.70 -4.70
C GLN A 255 16.27 18.69 -5.49
N HIS A 256 15.96 17.39 -5.37
CA HIS A 256 16.75 16.34 -5.99
C HIS A 256 16.52 16.25 -7.51
N PRO A 257 17.58 16.09 -8.34
CA PRO A 257 17.44 15.99 -9.82
C PRO A 257 16.50 14.88 -10.28
N TYR A 258 16.50 13.75 -9.59
CA TYR A 258 15.61 12.63 -9.90
C TYR A 258 14.13 12.98 -9.64
N THR A 259 13.82 13.64 -8.53
CA THR A 259 12.45 14.13 -8.23
C THR A 259 11.96 15.09 -9.32
N LYS A 260 12.83 16.01 -9.76
CA LYS A 260 12.53 16.93 -10.87
C LYS A 260 12.21 16.18 -12.16
N LYS A 261 12.96 15.12 -12.47
CA LYS A 261 12.70 14.27 -13.63
C LYS A 261 11.34 13.56 -13.52
N LEU A 262 11.01 12.97 -12.35
CA LEU A 262 9.73 12.31 -12.13
C LEU A 262 8.55 13.25 -12.33
N ILE A 263 8.60 14.45 -11.75
CA ILE A 263 7.54 15.46 -11.86
C ILE A 263 7.39 15.95 -13.31
N ASN A 264 8.50 16.17 -14.02
CA ASN A 264 8.48 16.61 -15.40
C ASN A 264 8.00 15.53 -16.39
N ALA A 265 8.00 14.26 -15.99
CA ALA A 265 7.45 13.17 -16.78
C ALA A 265 5.91 13.09 -16.70
N VAL A 266 5.26 13.78 -15.75
CA VAL A 266 3.79 13.86 -15.65
C VAL A 266 3.23 14.70 -16.80
N PRO A 267 2.34 14.15 -17.65
CA PRO A 267 1.72 14.92 -18.73
C PRO A 267 0.86 16.04 -18.16
N ARG A 268 1.16 17.28 -18.50
CA ARG A 268 0.30 18.43 -18.14
C ARG A 268 -0.80 18.58 -19.19
N ILE A 269 -2.05 18.56 -18.77
CA ILE A 269 -3.20 18.82 -19.65
C ILE A 269 -3.00 20.20 -20.30
N GLY A 270 -3.08 20.24 -21.63
CA GLY A 270 -2.89 21.50 -22.39
C GLY A 270 -1.44 21.81 -22.77
N SER A 271 -0.43 21.09 -22.31
CA SER A 271 0.98 21.34 -22.67
C SER A 271 1.28 21.21 -24.18
N MET A 272 0.41 20.52 -24.91
CA MET A 272 0.50 20.32 -26.37
C MET A 272 -0.44 21.24 -27.17
N THR A 273 -1.18 22.14 -26.53
CA THR A 273 -2.10 23.04 -27.20
C THR A 273 -1.33 23.99 -28.12
N GLY A 274 -1.60 23.94 -29.43
CA GLY A 274 -0.93 24.77 -30.46
C GLY A 274 0.38 24.18 -31.03
N LYS A 275 0.79 22.97 -30.61
CA LYS A 275 1.97 22.29 -31.16
C LYS A 275 1.58 21.35 -32.31
N ALA A 276 2.30 21.40 -33.40
CA ALA A 276 2.04 20.58 -34.61
C ALA A 276 2.44 19.10 -34.46
N ALA A 277 3.29 18.77 -33.47
CA ALA A 277 3.72 17.42 -33.16
C ALA A 277 3.95 17.25 -31.63
N PRO A 278 3.71 16.06 -31.07
CA PRO A 278 4.01 15.81 -29.68
C PRO A 278 5.51 15.91 -29.40
N GLU A 279 5.89 16.65 -28.35
CA GLU A 279 7.26 16.64 -27.85
C GLU A 279 7.56 15.31 -27.17
N LYS A 280 8.77 14.78 -27.37
CA LYS A 280 9.21 13.62 -26.61
C LYS A 280 9.38 14.04 -25.15
N PHE A 281 8.70 13.35 -24.24
CA PHE A 281 8.99 13.48 -22.82
C PHE A 281 10.45 13.07 -22.56
N PRO A 282 11.16 13.78 -21.66
CA PRO A 282 12.49 13.36 -21.26
C PRO A 282 12.41 11.93 -20.73
N ALA A 283 13.17 11.02 -21.36
CA ALA A 283 13.27 9.66 -20.86
C ALA A 283 13.82 9.72 -19.43
N VAL A 284 13.12 9.11 -18.50
CA VAL A 284 13.64 8.87 -17.17
C VAL A 284 14.67 7.75 -17.37
N ALA A 285 15.95 8.06 -17.32
CA ALA A 285 17.05 7.11 -17.47
C ALA A 285 17.67 6.86 -16.09
#